data_980be798fe7e73e3a4d11c5eb84d75e2
#
_entry.id   980be798fe7e73e3a4d11c5eb84d75e2
#
_cell.length_a   1.000
_cell.length_b   1.000
_cell.length_c   1.000
_cell.angle_alpha   90.00
_cell.angle_beta   90.00
_cell.angle_gamma   90.00
#
_symmetry.space_group_name_H-M   'P 1'
#
loop_
_entity.id
_entity.type
_entity.pdbx_description
1 polymer ?
#
loop_
_entity_poly.entity_id
_entity_poly.type
_entity_poly.pdbx_seq_one_letter_code
_entity_poly.pdbx_strand_id
1 'polypeptide(L)'
;RAYPAVAVSAGSAGARRPQRLALTMLRQLAAQLLRHDTAAMVSSGPVRRLGLLCDGLRMTLGWGQVPEQADPESVRVAFVERAGLSEPRRRVRFSDLESVLGGGRSELDELFHRYFHVKLQGRAFCGPAFYGYSVIDGLRSLVLMYPAVLWVARLRAAAEGRGLLELRDVQAALATLDHNFGYSPVLALAGSRRRVRQLAQLRQIAPLVAWYGR
;
A
#
# COMPACT_ATOMS: atom_id res chain seq x y z
N ARG A 1 -24.47 -13.24 19.84
CA ARG A 1 -23.49 -14.33 19.77
C ARG A 1 -22.12 -13.69 19.55
N ALA A 2 -21.26 -13.69 20.58
CA ALA A 2 -19.90 -13.22 20.49
C ALA A 2 -19.11 -14.23 19.64
N TYR A 3 -18.53 -13.76 18.53
CA TYR A 3 -17.55 -14.56 17.78
C TYR A 3 -16.29 -14.69 18.63
N PRO A 4 -15.69 -15.89 18.73
CA PRO A 4 -14.41 -16.02 19.40
C PRO A 4 -13.39 -15.15 18.63
N ALA A 5 -12.79 -14.20 19.33
CA ALA A 5 -11.64 -13.47 18.83
C ALA A 5 -10.54 -14.50 18.58
N VAL A 6 -10.29 -14.83 17.33
CA VAL A 6 -9.08 -15.55 16.95
C VAL A 6 -7.95 -14.53 17.16
N ALA A 7 -7.36 -14.61 18.34
CA ALA A 7 -6.13 -13.89 18.62
C ALA A 7 -5.05 -14.46 17.69
N VAL A 8 -4.86 -13.85 16.55
CA VAL A 8 -3.63 -14.01 15.78
C VAL A 8 -2.58 -13.26 16.59
N SER A 9 -2.02 -13.98 17.57
CA SER A 9 -0.80 -13.54 18.25
C SER A 9 0.32 -13.55 17.19
N ALA A 10 0.42 -12.49 16.43
CA ALA A 10 1.60 -12.19 15.62
C ALA A 10 2.73 -11.89 16.61
N GLY A 11 3.35 -12.95 17.12
CA GLY A 11 4.59 -12.84 17.87
C GLY A 11 5.60 -12.08 17.01
N SER A 12 5.87 -10.85 17.37
CA SER A 12 6.70 -9.90 16.63
C SER A 12 8.18 -10.30 16.56
N ALA A 13 8.59 -11.34 17.23
CA ALA A 13 10.00 -11.70 17.44
C ALA A 13 10.63 -12.53 16.31
N GLY A 14 9.97 -12.78 15.19
CA GLY A 14 10.49 -13.67 14.16
C GLY A 14 10.01 -13.45 12.73
N ALA A 15 9.42 -12.31 12.42
CA ALA A 15 8.94 -12.04 11.05
C ALA A 15 10.12 -12.06 10.06
N ARG A 16 10.23 -13.13 9.29
CA ARG A 16 11.25 -13.26 8.25
C ARG A 16 11.11 -12.10 7.26
N ARG A 17 12.22 -11.41 7.00
CA ARG A 17 12.24 -10.33 6.01
C ARG A 17 11.78 -10.85 4.65
N PRO A 18 10.79 -10.21 3.99
CA PRO A 18 10.38 -10.58 2.65
C PRO A 18 11.53 -10.49 1.66
N GLN A 19 11.46 -11.24 0.58
CA GLN A 19 12.44 -11.15 -0.50
C GLN A 19 12.45 -9.72 -1.08
N ARG A 20 13.62 -9.24 -1.51
CA ARG A 20 13.77 -7.91 -2.12
C ARG A 20 12.79 -7.68 -3.28
N LEU A 21 12.60 -8.70 -4.11
CA LEU A 21 11.66 -8.64 -5.22
C LEU A 21 10.21 -8.42 -4.74
N ALA A 22 9.80 -9.09 -3.67
CA ALA A 22 8.46 -8.94 -3.10
C ALA A 22 8.22 -7.55 -2.51
N LEU A 23 9.21 -7.00 -1.80
CA LEU A 23 9.17 -5.62 -1.31
C LEU A 23 9.03 -4.61 -2.47
N THR A 24 9.78 -4.83 -3.55
CA THR A 24 9.67 -4.02 -4.75
C THR A 24 8.29 -4.07 -5.37
N MET A 25 7.75 -5.27 -5.55
CA MET A 25 6.42 -5.45 -6.13
C MET A 25 5.34 -4.78 -5.28
N LEU A 26 5.43 -4.88 -3.95
CA LEU A 26 4.50 -4.22 -3.04
C LEU A 26 4.61 -2.69 -3.14
N ARG A 27 5.83 -2.15 -3.10
CA ARG A 27 6.07 -0.70 -3.22
C ARG A 27 5.55 -0.15 -4.54
N GLN A 28 5.77 -0.88 -5.64
CA GLN A 28 5.24 -0.51 -6.95
C GLN A 28 3.70 -0.57 -6.98
N LEU A 29 3.09 -1.57 -6.33
CA LEU A 29 1.64 -1.65 -6.21
C LEU A 29 1.08 -0.48 -5.40
N ALA A 30 1.67 -0.18 -4.23
CA ALA A 30 1.28 0.94 -3.39
C ALA A 30 1.44 2.28 -4.13
N ALA A 31 2.57 2.50 -4.81
CA ALA A 31 2.80 3.70 -5.61
C ALA A 31 1.78 3.84 -6.76
N GLN A 32 1.37 2.74 -7.37
CA GLN A 32 0.33 2.76 -8.41
C GLN A 32 -1.04 3.11 -7.83
N LEU A 33 -1.38 2.56 -6.66
CA LEU A 33 -2.63 2.88 -5.97
C LEU A 33 -2.67 4.33 -5.46
N LEU A 34 -1.52 4.97 -5.26
CA LEU A 34 -1.44 6.39 -4.93
C LEU A 34 -1.65 7.32 -6.12
N ARG A 35 -1.58 6.83 -7.35
CA ARG A 35 -1.70 7.65 -8.56
C ARG A 35 -3.15 7.76 -9.03
N HIS A 36 -3.64 8.98 -9.16
CA HIS A 36 -4.98 9.24 -9.72
C HIS A 36 -5.02 9.22 -11.26
N ASP A 37 -3.89 9.50 -11.92
CA ASP A 37 -3.87 9.65 -13.37
C ASP A 37 -3.01 8.59 -14.07
N THR A 38 -3.68 7.49 -14.40
CA THR A 38 -3.06 6.42 -15.20
C THR A 38 -2.97 6.76 -16.69
N ALA A 39 -3.80 7.68 -17.19
CA ALA A 39 -3.77 8.10 -18.59
C ALA A 39 -2.49 8.92 -18.88
N ALA A 40 -2.04 9.74 -17.94
CA ALA A 40 -0.78 10.46 -18.04
C ALA A 40 0.46 9.54 -18.10
N MET A 41 0.36 8.32 -17.63
CA MET A 41 1.44 7.32 -17.74
C MET A 41 1.58 6.77 -19.16
N VAL A 42 0.48 6.65 -19.88
CA VAL A 42 0.46 6.09 -21.24
C VAL A 42 0.95 7.12 -22.27
N SER A 43 0.63 8.40 -22.06
CA SER A 43 0.96 9.51 -22.98
C SER A 43 2.29 10.22 -22.68
N SER A 44 3.12 9.69 -21.78
CA SER A 44 4.34 10.37 -21.34
C SER A 44 5.44 10.34 -22.40
N GLY A 45 6.06 11.49 -22.66
CA GLY A 45 7.23 11.64 -23.53
C GLY A 45 8.47 10.86 -23.02
N PRO A 46 9.53 10.75 -23.86
CA PRO A 46 10.70 9.91 -23.55
C PRO A 46 11.42 10.28 -22.26
N VAL A 47 11.52 11.56 -21.93
CA VAL A 47 12.17 12.05 -20.69
C VAL A 47 11.39 11.58 -19.45
N ARG A 48 10.06 11.66 -19.49
CA ARG A 48 9.22 11.20 -18.39
C ARG A 48 9.26 9.67 -18.24
N ARG A 49 9.36 8.93 -19.35
CA ARG A 49 9.57 7.47 -19.32
C ARG A 49 10.88 7.10 -18.67
N LEU A 50 11.96 7.81 -18.97
CA LEU A 50 13.26 7.61 -18.33
C LEU A 50 13.18 7.89 -16.81
N GLY A 51 12.54 8.98 -16.41
CA GLY A 51 12.26 9.27 -14.99
C GLY A 51 11.52 8.13 -14.29
N LEU A 52 10.45 7.61 -14.91
CA LEU A 52 9.68 6.48 -14.38
C LEU A 52 10.52 5.19 -14.25
N LEU A 53 11.46 4.94 -15.18
CA LEU A 53 12.40 3.82 -15.08
C LEU A 53 13.38 4.00 -13.93
N CYS A 54 13.93 5.19 -13.76
CA CYS A 54 14.81 5.53 -12.63
C CYS A 54 14.09 5.37 -11.29
N ASP A 55 12.85 5.85 -11.19
CA ASP A 55 12.03 5.68 -10.00
C ASP A 55 11.70 4.20 -9.75
N GLY A 56 11.42 3.44 -10.80
CA GLY A 56 11.25 2.00 -10.74
C GLY A 56 12.49 1.30 -10.17
N LEU A 57 13.69 1.69 -10.61
CA LEU A 57 14.96 1.17 -10.09
C LEU A 57 15.18 1.57 -8.62
N ARG A 58 14.94 2.83 -8.25
CA ARG A 58 15.02 3.28 -6.85
C ARG A 58 14.08 2.49 -5.94
N MET A 59 12.83 2.31 -6.37
CA MET A 59 11.85 1.48 -5.65
C MET A 59 12.30 0.03 -5.54
N THR A 60 12.94 -0.52 -6.58
CA THR A 60 13.45 -1.89 -6.60
C THR A 60 14.58 -2.06 -5.61
N LEU A 61 15.53 -1.16 -5.62
CA LEU A 61 16.72 -1.25 -4.78
C LEU A 61 16.41 -0.79 -3.33
N GLY A 62 15.39 0.03 -3.13
CA GLY A 62 15.09 0.67 -1.86
C GLY A 62 16.18 1.65 -1.45
N TRP A 63 16.82 2.30 -2.43
CA TRP A 63 17.93 3.22 -2.21
C TRP A 63 17.49 4.68 -2.28
N GLY A 64 18.14 5.50 -1.46
CA GLY A 64 17.91 6.94 -1.45
C GLY A 64 16.54 7.32 -0.88
N GLN A 65 15.91 8.28 -1.55
CA GLN A 65 14.61 8.82 -1.13
C GLN A 65 13.48 8.12 -1.86
N VAL A 66 12.31 8.07 -1.21
CA VAL A 66 11.09 7.62 -1.87
C VAL A 66 10.76 8.56 -3.02
N PRO A 67 10.49 8.06 -4.23
CA PRO A 67 10.13 8.89 -5.36
C PRO A 67 8.92 9.76 -5.04
N GLU A 68 8.90 11.00 -5.51
CA GLU A 68 7.82 11.96 -5.30
C GLU A 68 6.45 11.39 -5.71
N GLN A 69 6.43 10.55 -6.73
CA GLN A 69 5.21 9.91 -7.23
C GLN A 69 4.63 8.84 -6.26
N ALA A 70 5.42 8.39 -5.30
CA ALA A 70 4.97 7.47 -4.24
C ALA A 70 4.60 8.21 -2.94
N ASP A 71 4.82 9.52 -2.89
CA ASP A 71 4.41 10.36 -1.77
C ASP A 71 2.87 10.45 -1.71
N PRO A 72 2.24 10.12 -0.58
CA PRO A 72 0.80 10.29 -0.40
C PRO A 72 0.30 11.70 -0.67
N GLU A 73 1.15 12.72 -0.50
CA GLU A 73 0.78 14.11 -0.80
C GLU A 73 0.84 14.46 -2.28
N SER A 74 1.60 13.70 -3.10
CA SER A 74 1.55 13.84 -4.56
C SER A 74 0.21 13.38 -5.16
N VAL A 75 -0.58 12.69 -4.35
CA VAL A 75 -1.99 12.35 -4.59
C VAL A 75 -2.91 13.53 -4.29
N ARG A 76 -2.37 14.69 -4.02
CA ARG A 76 -3.11 15.94 -3.89
C ARG A 76 -3.88 16.28 -5.16
N VAL A 77 -5.04 15.70 -5.29
CA VAL A 77 -6.07 16.37 -6.07
C VAL A 77 -7.38 16.20 -5.32
N ALA A 78 -7.96 17.31 -4.95
CA ALA A 78 -9.34 17.55 -4.59
C ALA A 78 -9.82 17.25 -3.15
N PHE A 79 -9.17 16.42 -2.34
CA PHE A 79 -9.70 16.12 -1.01
C PHE A 79 -8.92 16.74 0.17
N VAL A 80 -7.67 17.16 -0.01
CA VAL A 80 -6.80 17.63 1.09
C VAL A 80 -6.67 19.15 1.18
N GLU A 81 -7.15 19.92 0.23
CA GLU A 81 -7.24 21.38 0.37
C GLU A 81 -8.11 21.84 1.56
N ARG A 82 -8.90 20.93 2.14
CA ARG A 82 -9.70 21.20 3.35
C ARG A 82 -8.98 21.04 4.67
N ALA A 83 -7.76 20.52 4.69
CA ALA A 83 -7.09 20.18 5.96
C ALA A 83 -5.93 21.12 6.37
N GLY A 84 -5.65 22.20 5.65
CA GLY A 84 -4.75 23.27 6.14
C GLY A 84 -3.29 22.87 6.45
N LEU A 85 -2.78 21.78 5.86
CA LEU A 85 -1.41 21.30 6.09
C LEU A 85 -0.46 21.86 5.03
N SER A 86 -0.01 23.10 5.24
CA SER A 86 1.05 23.75 4.45
C SER A 86 2.38 23.65 5.20
N GLU A 87 2.96 22.46 5.28
CA GLU A 87 4.33 22.29 5.77
C GLU A 87 5.26 21.88 4.62
N PRO A 88 6.54 22.32 4.61
CA PRO A 88 7.49 21.96 3.58
C PRO A 88 7.69 20.44 3.59
N ARG A 89 7.47 19.80 2.43
CA ARG A 89 7.55 18.35 2.25
C ARG A 89 8.94 17.84 2.58
N ARG A 90 9.05 17.08 3.66
CA ARG A 90 10.30 16.40 3.99
C ARG A 90 10.46 15.21 3.04
N ARG A 91 11.61 15.15 2.37
CA ARG A 91 11.98 13.97 1.57
C ARG A 91 12.30 12.80 2.51
N VAL A 92 11.63 11.67 2.30
CA VAL A 92 11.76 10.47 3.13
C VAL A 92 12.74 9.49 2.51
N ARG A 93 13.71 9.02 3.31
CA ARG A 93 14.59 7.92 2.91
C ARG A 93 13.88 6.59 3.13
N PHE A 94 14.18 5.61 2.28
CA PHE A 94 13.64 4.24 2.46
C PHE A 94 14.00 3.65 3.82
N SER A 95 15.22 3.92 4.34
CA SER A 95 15.64 3.51 5.68
C SER A 95 14.71 4.03 6.77
N ASP A 96 14.36 5.31 6.70
CA ASP A 96 13.52 5.98 7.70
C ASP A 96 12.09 5.38 7.68
N LEU A 97 11.55 5.16 6.48
CA LEU A 97 10.26 4.51 6.32
C LEU A 97 10.23 3.09 6.87
N GLU A 98 11.26 2.29 6.59
CA GLU A 98 11.31 0.90 7.05
C GLU A 98 11.61 0.78 8.56
N SER A 99 12.12 1.84 9.21
CA SER A 99 12.33 1.90 10.65
C SER A 99 11.07 2.23 11.45
N VAL A 100 10.03 2.79 10.83
CA VAL A 100 8.76 3.08 11.50
C VAL A 100 8.06 1.79 11.90
N LEU A 101 7.63 1.70 13.16
CA LEU A 101 6.97 0.54 13.75
C LEU A 101 5.54 0.86 14.20
N GLY A 102 4.84 -0.13 14.70
CA GLY A 102 3.54 0.04 15.35
C GLY A 102 2.35 -0.50 14.57
N GLY A 103 2.57 -1.42 13.62
CA GLY A 103 1.48 -2.05 12.87
C GLY A 103 0.59 -3.00 13.68
N GLY A 104 1.08 -3.57 14.80
CA GLY A 104 0.38 -4.57 15.62
C GLY A 104 -0.40 -4.01 16.82
N ARG A 105 -1.01 -2.84 16.70
CA ARG A 105 -1.84 -2.23 17.74
C ARG A 105 -3.30 -2.68 17.63
N SER A 106 -3.96 -2.92 18.76
CA SER A 106 -5.36 -3.36 18.81
C SER A 106 -6.32 -2.43 18.04
N GLU A 107 -6.09 -1.12 18.09
CA GLU A 107 -6.89 -0.13 17.35
C GLU A 107 -6.75 -0.27 15.82
N LEU A 108 -5.54 -0.61 15.36
CA LEU A 108 -5.29 -0.84 13.93
C LEU A 108 -5.87 -2.18 13.48
N ASP A 109 -5.79 -3.20 14.33
CA ASP A 109 -6.39 -4.51 14.07
C ASP A 109 -7.92 -4.39 13.93
N GLU A 110 -8.57 -3.62 14.81
CA GLU A 110 -10.00 -3.34 14.73
C GLU A 110 -10.37 -2.57 13.44
N LEU A 111 -9.58 -1.57 13.06
CA LEU A 111 -9.78 -0.83 11.81
C LEU A 111 -9.72 -1.76 10.60
N PHE A 112 -8.67 -2.59 10.52
CA PHE A 112 -8.51 -3.53 9.42
C PHE A 112 -9.55 -4.64 9.45
N HIS A 113 -9.94 -5.13 10.62
CA HIS A 113 -11.01 -6.11 10.76
C HIS A 113 -12.31 -5.59 10.14
N ARG A 114 -12.73 -4.37 10.51
CA ARG A 114 -13.93 -3.74 9.93
C ARG A 114 -13.80 -3.55 8.42
N TYR A 115 -12.66 -3.06 7.97
CA TYR A 115 -12.40 -2.87 6.55
C TYR A 115 -12.55 -4.16 5.75
N PHE A 116 -11.84 -5.20 6.16
CA PHE A 116 -11.90 -6.49 5.46
C PHE A 116 -13.28 -7.14 5.55
N HIS A 117 -13.94 -7.02 6.69
CA HIS A 117 -15.29 -7.53 6.88
C HIS A 117 -16.26 -6.94 5.85
N VAL A 118 -16.28 -5.61 5.72
CA VAL A 118 -17.14 -4.92 4.75
C VAL A 118 -16.80 -5.33 3.31
N LYS A 119 -15.52 -5.39 2.96
CA LYS A 119 -15.09 -5.77 1.60
C LYS A 119 -15.46 -7.21 1.26
N LEU A 120 -15.33 -8.13 2.22
CA LEU A 120 -15.67 -9.55 2.04
C LEU A 120 -17.19 -9.74 1.92
N GLN A 121 -17.97 -9.13 2.81
CA GLN A 121 -19.43 -9.20 2.76
C GLN A 121 -20.00 -8.58 1.46
N GLY A 122 -19.49 -7.41 1.07
CA GLY A 122 -19.90 -6.73 -0.14
C GLY A 122 -19.35 -7.33 -1.43
N ARG A 123 -18.50 -8.37 -1.34
CA ARG A 123 -17.77 -8.95 -2.49
C ARG A 123 -17.05 -7.91 -3.36
N ALA A 124 -16.64 -6.79 -2.75
CA ALA A 124 -16.04 -5.64 -3.43
C ALA A 124 -14.56 -5.88 -3.79
N PHE A 125 -14.20 -7.09 -4.17
CA PHE A 125 -12.84 -7.50 -4.53
C PHE A 125 -12.79 -8.47 -5.72
N CYS A 126 -13.91 -8.86 -6.30
CA CYS A 126 -13.95 -9.83 -7.40
C CYS A 126 -15.15 -9.62 -8.33
N GLY A 127 -15.15 -10.33 -9.44
CA GLY A 127 -16.24 -10.31 -10.41
C GLY A 127 -16.21 -9.12 -11.37
N PRO A 128 -17.27 -8.95 -12.18
CA PRO A 128 -17.35 -7.90 -13.19
C PRO A 128 -17.23 -6.49 -12.62
N ALA A 129 -17.80 -6.26 -11.42
CA ALA A 129 -17.72 -4.98 -10.71
C ALA A 129 -16.31 -4.66 -10.19
N PHE A 130 -15.41 -5.64 -10.15
CA PHE A 130 -14.03 -5.47 -9.74
C PHE A 130 -13.08 -5.99 -10.82
N TYR A 131 -13.01 -5.28 -11.93
CA TYR A 131 -12.09 -5.50 -13.04
C TYR A 131 -12.08 -6.93 -13.62
N GLY A 132 -13.12 -7.73 -13.39
CA GLY A 132 -13.21 -9.13 -13.83
C GLY A 132 -12.22 -10.08 -13.12
N TYR A 133 -11.80 -9.75 -11.89
CA TYR A 133 -10.95 -10.62 -11.11
C TYR A 133 -11.69 -11.89 -10.68
N SER A 134 -10.99 -13.03 -10.73
CA SER A 134 -11.45 -14.25 -10.05
C SER A 134 -11.51 -14.03 -8.54
N VAL A 135 -12.30 -14.78 -7.82
CA VAL A 135 -12.39 -14.72 -6.35
C VAL A 135 -10.99 -14.85 -5.71
N ILE A 136 -10.17 -15.78 -6.23
CA ILE A 136 -8.83 -16.03 -5.68
C ILE A 136 -7.89 -14.83 -5.93
N ASP A 137 -7.84 -14.31 -7.15
CA ASP A 137 -6.97 -13.18 -7.46
C ASP A 137 -7.45 -11.90 -6.77
N GLY A 138 -8.76 -11.74 -6.66
CA GLY A 138 -9.36 -10.64 -5.92
C GLY A 138 -9.07 -10.70 -4.42
N LEU A 139 -9.18 -11.87 -3.80
CA LEU A 139 -8.82 -12.06 -2.40
C LEU A 139 -7.33 -11.80 -2.15
N ARG A 140 -6.45 -12.26 -3.04
CA ARG A 140 -5.01 -11.97 -2.97
C ARG A 140 -4.74 -10.47 -3.04
N SER A 141 -5.44 -9.76 -3.94
CA SER A 141 -5.33 -8.31 -4.06
C SER A 141 -5.83 -7.60 -2.81
N LEU A 142 -6.93 -8.06 -2.23
CA LEU A 142 -7.49 -7.51 -1.00
C LEU A 142 -6.54 -7.70 0.19
N VAL A 143 -5.95 -8.88 0.36
CA VAL A 143 -4.97 -9.13 1.42
C VAL A 143 -3.73 -8.25 1.28
N LEU A 144 -3.29 -7.96 0.04
CA LEU A 144 -2.16 -7.07 -0.22
C LEU A 144 -2.45 -5.60 0.13
N MET A 145 -3.72 -5.22 0.32
CA MET A 145 -4.07 -3.89 0.83
C MET A 145 -3.50 -3.66 2.22
N TYR A 146 -3.47 -4.67 3.09
CA TYR A 146 -2.92 -4.54 4.44
C TYR A 146 -1.47 -4.02 4.45
N PRO A 147 -0.49 -4.73 3.86
CA PRO A 147 0.87 -4.24 3.83
C PRO A 147 1.04 -2.98 2.98
N ALA A 148 0.20 -2.74 1.95
CA ALA A 148 0.26 -1.52 1.15
C ALA A 148 -0.18 -0.29 1.96
N VAL A 149 -1.28 -0.39 2.70
CA VAL A 149 -1.76 0.68 3.59
C VAL A 149 -0.72 0.98 4.67
N LEU A 150 -0.16 -0.04 5.32
CA LEU A 150 0.86 0.15 6.36
C LEU A 150 2.16 0.74 5.79
N TRP A 151 2.54 0.40 4.57
CA TRP A 151 3.68 1.03 3.90
C TRP A 151 3.43 2.54 3.68
N VAL A 152 2.25 2.91 3.20
CA VAL A 152 1.89 4.33 2.97
C VAL A 152 1.75 5.08 4.31
N ALA A 153 1.17 4.44 5.33
CA ALA A 153 1.08 5.04 6.66
C ALA A 153 2.47 5.31 7.26
N ARG A 154 3.42 4.39 7.09
CA ARG A 154 4.83 4.58 7.49
C ARG A 154 5.49 5.74 6.73
N LEU A 155 5.20 5.88 5.44
CA LEU A 155 5.68 7.00 4.64
C LEU A 155 5.21 8.34 5.23
N ARG A 156 3.93 8.43 5.65
CA ARG A 156 3.39 9.62 6.30
C ARG A 156 4.07 9.90 7.64
N ALA A 157 4.17 8.91 8.51
CA ALA A 157 4.85 9.05 9.80
C ALA A 157 6.31 9.48 9.64
N ALA A 158 7.05 8.88 8.72
CA ALA A 158 8.43 9.23 8.42
C ALA A 158 8.57 10.64 7.82
N ALA A 159 7.62 11.11 7.01
CA ALA A 159 7.59 12.46 6.48
C ALA A 159 7.43 13.51 7.60
N GLU A 160 6.70 13.17 8.66
CA GLU A 160 6.57 13.98 9.88
C GLU A 160 7.73 13.76 10.89
N GLY A 161 8.70 12.91 10.54
CA GLY A 161 9.85 12.59 11.40
C GLY A 161 9.54 11.67 12.57
N ARG A 162 8.39 10.97 12.55
CA ARG A 162 7.96 10.06 13.61
C ARG A 162 8.46 8.63 13.36
N GLY A 163 8.87 7.94 14.40
CA GLY A 163 9.30 6.55 14.38
C GLY A 163 8.16 5.54 14.68
N LEU A 164 6.96 6.03 15.00
CA LEU A 164 5.81 5.21 15.35
C LEU A 164 4.59 5.62 14.51
N LEU A 165 3.80 4.61 14.13
CA LEU A 165 2.51 4.82 13.48
C LEU A 165 1.46 5.34 14.46
N GLU A 166 0.64 6.24 14.01
CA GLU A 166 -0.58 6.67 14.67
C GLU A 166 -1.80 6.16 13.88
N LEU A 167 -2.95 6.03 14.56
CA LEU A 167 -4.20 5.60 13.93
C LEU A 167 -4.57 6.50 12.73
N ARG A 168 -4.34 7.82 12.86
CA ARG A 168 -4.61 8.80 11.79
C ARG A 168 -3.82 8.55 10.51
N ASP A 169 -2.58 8.04 10.62
CA ASP A 169 -1.75 7.73 9.44
C ASP A 169 -2.35 6.58 8.66
N VAL A 170 -2.80 5.55 9.39
CA VAL A 170 -3.40 4.37 8.79
C VAL A 170 -4.77 4.67 8.21
N GLN A 171 -5.59 5.47 8.91
CA GLN A 171 -6.89 5.91 8.40
C GLN A 171 -6.75 6.72 7.11
N ALA A 172 -5.83 7.69 7.07
CA ALA A 172 -5.58 8.49 5.88
C ALA A 172 -5.03 7.65 4.71
N ALA A 173 -4.09 6.75 4.99
CA ALA A 173 -3.55 5.82 4.00
C ALA A 173 -4.64 4.88 3.47
N LEU A 174 -5.47 4.33 4.35
CA LEU A 174 -6.55 3.44 3.99
C LEU A 174 -7.58 4.15 3.11
N ALA A 175 -8.03 5.35 3.49
CA ALA A 175 -8.98 6.14 2.71
C ALA A 175 -8.47 6.40 1.28
N THR A 176 -7.19 6.77 1.15
CA THR A 176 -6.58 7.02 -0.15
C THR A 176 -6.47 5.76 -1.01
N LEU A 177 -5.95 4.67 -0.44
CA LEU A 177 -5.73 3.44 -1.18
C LEU A 177 -7.04 2.72 -1.49
N ASP A 178 -8.01 2.76 -0.60
CA ASP A 178 -9.31 2.12 -0.82
C ASP A 178 -10.11 2.80 -1.93
N HIS A 179 -10.07 4.11 -2.00
CA HIS A 179 -10.68 4.84 -3.12
C HIS A 179 -10.11 4.33 -4.45
N ASN A 180 -8.78 4.23 -4.55
CA ASN A 180 -8.14 3.76 -5.76
C ASN A 180 -8.30 2.25 -5.99
N PHE A 181 -8.40 1.45 -4.95
CA PHE A 181 -8.64 0.02 -5.04
C PHE A 181 -9.96 -0.30 -5.74
N GLY A 182 -11.03 0.47 -5.47
CA GLY A 182 -12.35 0.26 -6.07
C GLY A 182 -12.56 0.94 -7.42
N TYR A 183 -11.88 2.09 -7.66
CA TYR A 183 -12.22 2.97 -8.78
C TYR A 183 -11.08 3.22 -9.77
N SER A 184 -9.83 3.01 -9.39
CA SER A 184 -8.72 3.24 -10.29
C SER A 184 -8.54 2.09 -11.28
N PRO A 185 -8.36 2.37 -12.59
CA PRO A 185 -8.08 1.35 -13.58
C PRO A 185 -6.71 0.66 -13.40
N VAL A 186 -5.92 1.06 -12.42
CA VAL A 186 -4.59 0.50 -12.14
C VAL A 186 -4.63 -1.01 -11.95
N LEU A 187 -5.62 -1.53 -11.21
CA LEU A 187 -5.75 -2.96 -10.99
C LEU A 187 -6.23 -3.71 -12.23
N ALA A 188 -6.90 -3.03 -13.17
CA ALA A 188 -7.25 -3.60 -14.46
C ALA A 188 -6.02 -3.86 -15.35
N LEU A 189 -4.91 -3.16 -15.11
CA LEU A 189 -3.69 -3.33 -15.90
C LEU A 189 -3.11 -4.73 -15.74
N ALA A 190 -2.74 -5.33 -16.86
CA ALA A 190 -2.14 -6.68 -16.89
C ALA A 190 -0.90 -6.79 -15.98
N GLY A 191 -0.10 -5.73 -15.89
CA GLY A 191 1.07 -5.67 -15.00
C GLY A 191 0.72 -5.77 -13.52
N SER A 192 -0.36 -5.14 -13.07
CA SER A 192 -0.81 -5.21 -11.67
C SER A 192 -1.34 -6.60 -11.33
N ARG A 193 -2.17 -7.18 -12.19
CA ARG A 193 -2.64 -8.58 -12.03
C ARG A 193 -1.47 -9.57 -11.98
N ARG A 194 -0.49 -9.41 -12.87
CA ARG A 194 0.70 -10.26 -12.91
C ARG A 194 1.50 -10.17 -11.60
N ARG A 195 1.69 -8.97 -11.03
CA ARG A 195 2.39 -8.79 -9.75
C ARG A 195 1.69 -9.50 -8.60
N VAL A 196 0.37 -9.36 -8.50
CA VAL A 196 -0.43 -10.06 -7.48
C VAL A 196 -0.23 -11.57 -7.56
N ARG A 197 -0.33 -12.14 -8.78
CA ARG A 197 -0.11 -13.57 -9.02
C ARG A 197 1.32 -14.00 -8.70
N GLN A 198 2.31 -13.24 -9.11
CA GLN A 198 3.72 -13.51 -8.82
C GLN A 198 4.02 -13.50 -7.31
N LEU A 199 3.48 -12.54 -6.56
CA LEU A 199 3.62 -12.51 -5.10
C LEU A 199 3.00 -13.74 -4.44
N ALA A 200 1.87 -14.22 -4.95
CA ALA A 200 1.25 -15.46 -4.49
C ALA A 200 2.08 -16.70 -4.83
N GLN A 201 2.56 -16.81 -6.08
CA GLN A 201 3.42 -17.92 -6.53
C GLN A 201 4.73 -18.00 -5.74
N LEU A 202 5.33 -16.85 -5.43
CA LEU A 202 6.52 -16.75 -4.61
C LEU A 202 6.26 -16.96 -3.11
N ARG A 203 5.00 -17.18 -2.70
CA ARG A 203 4.56 -17.32 -1.30
C ARG A 203 5.00 -16.15 -0.42
N GLN A 204 4.99 -14.92 -0.99
CA GLN A 204 5.47 -13.73 -0.29
C GLN A 204 4.37 -12.89 0.34
N ILE A 205 3.09 -13.19 0.12
CA ILE A 205 1.97 -12.41 0.68
C ILE A 205 2.02 -12.45 2.21
N ALA A 206 2.07 -13.64 2.84
CA ALA A 206 2.13 -13.76 4.28
C ALA A 206 3.40 -13.12 4.91
N PRO A 207 4.61 -13.30 4.36
CA PRO A 207 5.79 -12.57 4.82
C PRO A 207 5.64 -11.04 4.74
N LEU A 208 4.99 -10.49 3.70
CA LEU A 208 4.74 -9.06 3.60
C LEU A 208 3.77 -8.55 4.67
N VAL A 209 2.67 -9.30 4.90
CA VAL A 209 1.71 -8.99 5.97
C VAL A 209 2.41 -8.96 7.32
N ALA A 210 3.17 -10.01 7.65
CA ALA A 210 3.89 -10.10 8.91
C ALA A 210 4.97 -9.02 9.06
N TRP A 211 5.66 -8.66 7.98
CA TRP A 211 6.72 -7.64 8.00
C TRP A 211 6.19 -6.23 8.28
N TYR A 212 5.10 -5.85 7.66
CA TYR A 212 4.52 -4.51 7.86
C TYR A 212 3.59 -4.46 9.07
N GLY A 213 3.06 -5.58 9.55
CA GLY A 213 2.25 -5.68 10.78
C GLY A 213 3.02 -5.59 12.10
N ARG A 214 4.36 -5.48 12.04
CA ARG A 214 5.20 -5.34 13.25
C ARG A 214 5.24 -3.90 13.78
#